data_85d2388df68cb7101315b7d453361205
#
_entry.id   85d2388df68cb7101315b7d453361205
#
_cell.length_a   1.000
_cell.length_b   1.000
_cell.length_c   1.000
_cell.angle_alpha   90.00
_cell.angle_beta   90.00
_cell.angle_gamma   90.00
#
_symmetry.space_group_name_H-M   'P 1'
#
loop_
_entity.id
_entity.type
_entity.pdbx_description
1 polymer ?
#
loop_
_entity_poly.entity_id
_entity_poly.type
_entity_poly.pdbx_seq_one_letter_code
_entity_poly.pdbx_strand_id
1 'polypeptide(L)'
;MAKNQYTYAVARIRSMEVSLFSQADIEQLLACRDEKQCLQLLQEKGWGNADTPSDAEAILTCEREKTWAEVGGMIDDMSVFDVLSYPDLFHNLKAAIKMVASGTEIPGIFISGTRIPAREILDSVKNKEFEKLPDYMAGAAREAYETLLHTQDGQLCDIMIDRAALEAVYQAGKNAEDDIIREYAESTVAVADIKIAVRSQKTAKSLEFMKNAMAECGSLDVDALCRAALGGVDTIAEYLEGTAYKGGAQALRESASAF
;
A
#
# COMPACT_ATOMS: atom_id res chain seq x y z
N MET A 1 16.31 25.71 11.86
CA MET A 1 17.20 24.57 12.17
C MET A 1 16.90 23.30 11.35
N ALA A 2 15.75 23.19 10.68
CA ALA A 2 15.35 21.99 9.92
C ALA A 2 16.26 21.62 8.71
N LYS A 3 16.94 22.57 8.08
CA LYS A 3 17.75 22.30 6.87
C LYS A 3 18.94 21.35 7.06
N ASN A 4 19.42 21.10 8.28
CA ASN A 4 20.59 20.24 8.53
C ASN A 4 20.23 18.83 9.09
N GLN A 5 18.97 18.61 9.43
CA GLN A 5 18.54 17.36 10.07
C GLN A 5 18.78 16.14 9.18
N TYR A 6 18.53 16.26 7.87
CA TYR A 6 18.67 15.15 6.93
C TYR A 6 19.99 15.12 6.14
N THR A 7 20.96 16.01 6.44
CA THR A 7 22.20 16.11 5.65
C THR A 7 22.98 14.78 5.66
N TYR A 8 23.10 14.15 6.82
CA TYR A 8 23.77 12.85 6.94
C TYR A 8 22.98 11.76 6.20
N ALA A 9 21.67 11.68 6.41
CA ALA A 9 20.80 10.70 5.76
C ALA A 9 20.88 10.83 4.23
N VAL A 10 20.81 12.04 3.69
CA VAL A 10 20.93 12.30 2.25
C VAL A 10 22.29 11.82 1.72
N ALA A 11 23.39 12.17 2.40
CA ALA A 11 24.73 11.74 1.98
C ALA A 11 24.88 10.20 2.02
N ARG A 12 24.33 9.55 3.04
CA ARG A 12 24.35 8.10 3.20
C ARG A 12 23.53 7.42 2.11
N ILE A 13 22.29 7.87 1.87
CA ILE A 13 21.42 7.34 0.79
C ILE A 13 22.10 7.50 -0.57
N ARG A 14 22.69 8.66 -0.87
CA ARG A 14 23.43 8.89 -2.12
C ARG A 14 24.58 7.90 -2.29
N SER A 15 25.28 7.53 -1.21
CA SER A 15 26.33 6.52 -1.28
C SER A 15 25.78 5.11 -1.53
N MET A 16 24.54 4.82 -1.11
CA MET A 16 23.90 3.51 -1.30
C MET A 16 23.27 3.38 -2.70
N GLU A 17 22.89 4.48 -3.32
CA GLU A 17 22.30 4.47 -4.67
C GLU A 17 23.18 3.79 -5.72
N VAL A 18 24.51 3.77 -5.52
CA VAL A 18 25.45 3.06 -6.42
C VAL A 18 25.30 1.53 -6.39
N SER A 19 24.63 0.99 -5.37
CA SER A 19 24.34 -0.44 -5.25
C SER A 19 22.97 -0.85 -5.84
N LEU A 20 22.19 0.11 -6.33
CA LEU A 20 20.93 -0.18 -7.02
C LEU A 20 21.20 -0.92 -8.34
N PHE A 21 20.28 -1.78 -8.71
CA PHE A 21 20.37 -2.50 -9.98
C PHE A 21 20.35 -1.53 -11.16
N SER A 22 21.34 -1.69 -12.03
CA SER A 22 21.38 -1.03 -13.32
C SER A 22 20.40 -1.68 -14.31
N GLN A 23 20.14 -1.01 -15.42
CA GLN A 23 19.37 -1.59 -16.53
C GLN A 23 19.96 -2.95 -16.98
N ALA A 24 21.27 -3.07 -17.02
CA ALA A 24 21.94 -4.31 -17.39
C ALA A 24 21.72 -5.43 -16.37
N ASP A 25 21.65 -5.12 -15.08
CA ASP A 25 21.33 -6.11 -14.04
C ASP A 25 19.88 -6.61 -14.17
N ILE A 26 18.94 -5.73 -14.48
CA ILE A 26 17.54 -6.10 -14.76
C ILE A 26 17.45 -6.98 -16.00
N GLU A 27 18.16 -6.65 -17.08
CA GLU A 27 18.22 -7.48 -18.31
C GLU A 27 18.80 -8.87 -18.03
N GLN A 28 19.82 -8.98 -17.15
CA GLN A 28 20.35 -10.27 -16.72
C GLN A 28 19.32 -11.11 -15.97
N LEU A 29 18.53 -10.50 -15.06
CA LEU A 29 17.45 -11.17 -14.35
C LEU A 29 16.36 -11.66 -15.33
N LEU A 30 15.97 -10.82 -16.29
CA LEU A 30 14.99 -11.19 -17.32
C LEU A 30 15.48 -12.29 -18.26
N ALA A 31 16.79 -12.43 -18.43
CA ALA A 31 17.40 -13.48 -19.25
C ALA A 31 17.60 -14.81 -18.52
N CYS A 32 17.32 -14.89 -17.22
CA CYS A 32 17.40 -16.13 -16.45
C CYS A 32 16.41 -17.17 -17.00
N ARG A 33 16.82 -18.43 -17.00
CA ARG A 33 16.04 -19.54 -17.57
C ARG A 33 14.96 -20.05 -16.62
N ASP A 34 15.20 -19.89 -15.32
CA ASP A 34 14.34 -20.37 -14.25
C ASP A 34 14.51 -19.53 -12.98
N GLU A 35 13.61 -19.73 -12.02
CA GLU A 35 13.62 -19.07 -10.74
C GLU A 35 14.93 -19.28 -9.98
N LYS A 36 15.45 -20.50 -9.97
CA LYS A 36 16.68 -20.83 -9.25
C LYS A 36 17.86 -19.99 -9.73
N GLN A 37 17.98 -19.77 -11.03
CA GLN A 37 19.03 -18.92 -11.63
C GLN A 37 18.82 -17.45 -11.24
N CYS A 38 17.56 -16.97 -11.20
CA CYS A 38 17.25 -15.62 -10.71
C CYS A 38 17.67 -15.43 -9.25
N LEU A 39 17.30 -16.38 -8.38
CA LEU A 39 17.63 -16.32 -6.95
C LEU A 39 19.14 -16.36 -6.72
N GLN A 40 19.87 -17.20 -7.46
CA GLN A 40 21.32 -17.26 -7.40
C GLN A 40 21.93 -15.92 -7.83
N LEU A 41 21.46 -15.32 -8.92
CA LEU A 41 21.95 -14.02 -9.39
C LEU A 41 21.67 -12.91 -8.36
N LEU A 42 20.50 -12.90 -7.70
CA LEU A 42 20.21 -11.97 -6.63
C LEU A 42 21.20 -12.12 -5.47
N GLN A 43 21.47 -13.35 -5.03
CA GLN A 43 22.44 -13.63 -3.96
C GLN A 43 23.88 -13.22 -4.35
N GLU A 44 24.32 -13.49 -5.59
CA GLU A 44 25.61 -13.04 -6.12
C GLU A 44 25.74 -11.51 -6.14
N LYS A 45 24.64 -10.79 -6.31
CA LYS A 45 24.55 -9.34 -6.22
C LYS A 45 24.44 -8.81 -4.77
N GLY A 46 24.48 -9.70 -3.76
CA GLY A 46 24.45 -9.33 -2.34
C GLY A 46 23.07 -9.22 -1.72
N TRP A 47 22.02 -9.66 -2.42
CA TRP A 47 20.66 -9.70 -1.87
C TRP A 47 20.50 -10.89 -0.92
N GLY A 48 19.72 -10.68 0.15
CA GLY A 48 19.65 -11.61 1.25
C GLY A 48 20.86 -11.50 2.18
N ASN A 49 21.03 -12.47 3.05
CA ASN A 49 22.18 -12.67 3.92
C ASN A 49 22.52 -14.16 4.02
N ALA A 50 23.55 -14.53 4.79
CA ALA A 50 24.00 -15.93 4.87
C ALA A 50 22.92 -16.90 5.39
N ASP A 51 21.98 -16.39 6.20
CA ASP A 51 20.91 -17.19 6.81
C ASP A 51 19.60 -17.11 6.05
N THR A 52 19.52 -16.26 4.99
CA THR A 52 18.30 -16.10 4.20
C THR A 52 18.07 -17.34 3.33
N PRO A 53 16.89 -18.01 3.43
CA PRO A 53 16.54 -19.10 2.54
C PRO A 53 16.63 -18.69 1.06
N SER A 54 16.98 -19.62 0.19
CA SER A 54 16.98 -19.41 -1.27
C SER A 54 15.56 -19.49 -1.83
N ASP A 55 14.75 -18.50 -1.47
CA ASP A 55 13.34 -18.32 -1.77
C ASP A 55 13.11 -16.83 -2.02
N ALA A 56 12.31 -16.52 -3.03
CA ALA A 56 12.10 -15.15 -3.50
C ALA A 56 11.54 -14.24 -2.41
N GLU A 57 10.51 -14.71 -1.69
CA GLU A 57 9.86 -13.93 -0.65
C GLU A 57 10.81 -13.64 0.52
N ALA A 58 11.60 -14.63 0.93
CA ALA A 58 12.59 -14.47 2.00
C ALA A 58 13.68 -13.46 1.61
N ILE A 59 14.19 -13.51 0.38
CA ILE A 59 15.22 -12.58 -0.12
C ILE A 59 14.66 -11.16 -0.19
N LEU A 60 13.48 -10.97 -0.79
CA LEU A 60 12.86 -9.65 -0.92
C LEU A 60 12.47 -9.05 0.44
N THR A 61 12.00 -9.87 1.36
CA THR A 61 11.69 -9.46 2.73
C THR A 61 12.96 -9.01 3.46
N CYS A 62 14.05 -9.78 3.35
CA CYS A 62 15.33 -9.40 3.93
C CYS A 62 15.84 -8.04 3.42
N GLU A 63 15.74 -7.79 2.11
CA GLU A 63 16.15 -6.49 1.53
C GLU A 63 15.27 -5.33 2.00
N ARG A 64 13.97 -5.54 2.12
CA ARG A 64 13.06 -4.53 2.67
C ARG A 64 13.40 -4.22 4.13
N GLU A 65 13.65 -5.23 4.94
CA GLU A 65 14.02 -5.06 6.34
C GLU A 65 15.37 -4.33 6.49
N LYS A 66 16.38 -4.66 5.67
CA LYS A 66 17.65 -3.93 5.60
C LYS A 66 17.42 -2.45 5.27
N THR A 67 16.57 -2.17 4.28
CA THR A 67 16.27 -0.78 3.87
C THR A 67 15.65 0.02 5.02
N TRP A 68 14.64 -0.54 5.70
CA TRP A 68 14.02 0.13 6.84
C TRP A 68 14.96 0.28 8.03
N ALA A 69 15.83 -0.70 8.28
CA ALA A 69 16.83 -0.62 9.34
C ALA A 69 17.87 0.49 9.06
N GLU A 70 18.34 0.60 7.82
CA GLU A 70 19.26 1.68 7.41
C GLU A 70 18.59 3.07 7.55
N VAL A 71 17.36 3.23 7.07
CA VAL A 71 16.63 4.50 7.20
C VAL A 71 16.40 4.84 8.66
N GLY A 72 15.93 3.88 9.47
CA GLY A 72 15.68 4.08 10.90
C GLY A 72 16.95 4.38 11.70
N GLY A 73 18.13 3.94 11.22
CA GLY A 73 19.41 4.30 11.82
C GLY A 73 19.89 5.73 11.50
N MET A 74 19.24 6.40 10.55
CA MET A 74 19.66 7.74 10.10
C MET A 74 18.76 8.87 10.59
N ILE A 75 17.54 8.57 11.02
CA ILE A 75 16.55 9.57 11.43
C ILE A 75 15.88 9.16 12.73
N ASP A 76 15.59 10.15 13.58
CA ASP A 76 15.00 9.91 14.91
C ASP A 76 13.48 9.71 14.83
N ASP A 77 12.79 10.42 13.90
CA ASP A 77 11.34 10.36 13.76
C ASP A 77 10.94 9.65 12.46
N MET A 78 10.56 8.39 12.60
CA MET A 78 10.09 7.56 11.48
C MET A 78 8.64 7.85 11.06
N SER A 79 7.90 8.70 11.79
CA SER A 79 6.50 9.00 11.46
C SER A 79 6.34 9.70 10.11
N VAL A 80 7.39 10.36 9.62
CA VAL A 80 7.45 10.94 8.27
C VAL A 80 7.16 9.90 7.17
N PHE A 81 7.41 8.61 7.45
CA PHE A 81 7.16 7.51 6.53
C PHE A 81 5.84 6.76 6.78
N ASP A 82 4.99 7.25 7.68
CA ASP A 82 3.70 6.61 7.97
C ASP A 82 2.86 6.43 6.69
N VAL A 83 2.90 7.40 5.78
CA VAL A 83 2.24 7.32 4.46
C VAL A 83 2.67 6.10 3.62
N LEU A 84 3.89 5.59 3.82
CA LEU A 84 4.42 4.41 3.15
C LEU A 84 4.16 3.12 3.92
N SER A 85 4.03 3.20 5.25
CA SER A 85 3.90 2.03 6.13
C SER A 85 2.46 1.58 6.37
N TYR A 86 1.48 2.49 6.27
CA TYR A 86 0.08 2.18 6.53
C TYR A 86 -0.51 1.09 5.62
N PRO A 87 -0.23 1.02 4.32
CA PRO A 87 -0.73 -0.08 3.49
C PRO A 87 -0.35 -1.46 4.05
N ASP A 88 0.88 -1.63 4.52
CA ASP A 88 1.35 -2.90 5.10
C ASP A 88 0.67 -3.20 6.45
N LEU A 89 0.49 -2.17 7.30
CA LEU A 89 -0.23 -2.33 8.57
C LEU A 89 -1.68 -2.75 8.38
N PHE A 90 -2.39 -2.11 7.44
CA PHE A 90 -3.78 -2.44 7.14
C PHE A 90 -3.91 -3.77 6.40
N HIS A 91 -2.90 -4.18 5.60
CA HIS A 91 -2.82 -5.54 5.08
C HIS A 91 -2.78 -6.56 6.23
N ASN A 92 -1.92 -6.34 7.24
CA ASN A 92 -1.84 -7.21 8.40
C ASN A 92 -3.15 -7.25 9.20
N LEU A 93 -3.83 -6.10 9.33
CA LEU A 93 -5.16 -6.05 9.95
C LEU A 93 -6.18 -6.89 9.18
N LYS A 94 -6.23 -6.74 7.86
CA LYS A 94 -7.12 -7.50 6.98
C LYS A 94 -6.87 -9.01 7.10
N ALA A 95 -5.60 -9.41 7.05
CA ALA A 95 -5.20 -10.79 7.24
C ALA A 95 -5.63 -11.34 8.61
N ALA A 96 -5.39 -10.58 9.70
CA ALA A 96 -5.77 -10.97 11.05
C ALA A 96 -7.30 -11.17 11.18
N ILE A 97 -8.10 -10.22 10.68
CA ILE A 97 -9.56 -10.30 10.73
C ILE A 97 -10.06 -11.53 9.98
N LYS A 98 -9.56 -11.77 8.76
CA LYS A 98 -9.97 -12.94 7.96
C LYS A 98 -9.55 -14.26 8.60
N MET A 99 -8.33 -14.33 9.16
CA MET A 99 -7.87 -15.53 9.88
C MET A 99 -8.74 -15.84 11.10
N VAL A 100 -9.07 -14.83 11.90
CA VAL A 100 -9.91 -15.01 13.09
C VAL A 100 -11.33 -15.39 12.71
N ALA A 101 -11.92 -14.76 11.71
CA ALA A 101 -13.28 -15.03 11.26
C ALA A 101 -13.43 -16.42 10.60
N SER A 102 -12.43 -16.85 9.84
CA SER A 102 -12.46 -18.17 9.16
C SER A 102 -11.94 -19.32 10.01
N GLY A 103 -11.21 -19.04 11.09
CA GLY A 103 -10.49 -20.04 11.87
C GLY A 103 -9.33 -20.70 11.12
N THR A 104 -8.90 -20.17 9.97
CA THR A 104 -7.89 -20.77 9.11
C THR A 104 -6.58 -19.97 9.19
N GLU A 105 -5.50 -20.63 9.54
CA GLU A 105 -4.16 -20.03 9.51
C GLU A 105 -3.57 -20.15 8.09
N ILE A 106 -3.05 -19.04 7.58
CA ILE A 106 -2.38 -18.98 6.28
C ILE A 106 -0.93 -18.61 6.53
N PRO A 107 0.02 -19.55 6.37
CA PRO A 107 1.44 -19.26 6.54
C PRO A 107 1.92 -18.15 5.59
N GLY A 108 2.76 -17.25 6.09
CA GLY A 108 3.39 -16.23 5.27
C GLY A 108 2.48 -15.07 4.84
N ILE A 109 1.21 -14.98 5.32
CA ILE A 109 0.30 -13.92 4.90
C ILE A 109 0.65 -12.55 5.50
N PHE A 110 1.32 -12.53 6.65
CA PHE A 110 1.67 -11.29 7.31
C PHE A 110 2.95 -10.66 6.76
N ILE A 111 2.91 -9.36 6.57
CA ILE A 111 4.08 -8.55 6.21
C ILE A 111 4.89 -8.31 7.48
N SER A 112 6.19 -8.68 7.45
CA SER A 112 7.14 -8.44 8.53
C SER A 112 7.68 -7.02 8.52
N GLY A 113 8.34 -6.62 9.62
CA GLY A 113 9.00 -5.30 9.72
C GLY A 113 8.04 -4.11 9.80
N THR A 114 6.75 -4.34 10.03
CA THR A 114 5.77 -3.27 10.24
C THR A 114 5.93 -2.66 11.64
N ARG A 115 5.58 -1.37 11.78
CA ARG A 115 5.68 -0.60 13.03
C ARG A 115 4.94 -1.25 14.21
N ILE A 116 3.82 -1.92 13.93
CA ILE A 116 3.11 -2.77 14.89
C ILE A 116 3.33 -4.20 14.44
N PRO A 117 3.90 -5.06 15.29
CA PRO A 117 4.07 -6.46 14.96
C PRO A 117 2.74 -7.12 14.58
N ALA A 118 2.72 -7.89 13.50
CA ALA A 118 1.50 -8.56 13.02
C ALA A 118 0.85 -9.44 14.11
N ARG A 119 1.66 -10.00 15.02
CA ARG A 119 1.17 -10.78 16.16
C ARG A 119 0.33 -9.95 17.12
N GLU A 120 0.73 -8.70 17.40
CA GLU A 120 -0.02 -7.80 18.28
C GLU A 120 -1.37 -7.44 17.65
N ILE A 121 -1.40 -7.21 16.33
CA ILE A 121 -2.65 -6.98 15.59
C ILE A 121 -3.55 -8.22 15.68
N LEU A 122 -2.98 -9.41 15.43
CA LEU A 122 -3.72 -10.67 15.48
C LEU A 122 -4.29 -10.94 16.89
N ASP A 123 -3.49 -10.72 17.93
CA ASP A 123 -3.90 -10.94 19.32
C ASP A 123 -5.03 -9.95 19.71
N SER A 124 -4.93 -8.68 19.28
CA SER A 124 -5.98 -7.69 19.50
C SER A 124 -7.29 -8.07 18.82
N VAL A 125 -7.25 -8.58 17.59
CA VAL A 125 -8.44 -9.05 16.86
C VAL A 125 -9.01 -10.33 17.50
N LYS A 126 -8.18 -11.32 17.87
CA LYS A 126 -8.60 -12.55 18.54
C LYS A 126 -9.33 -12.28 19.86
N ASN A 127 -8.81 -11.33 20.64
CA ASN A 127 -9.37 -10.99 21.94
C ASN A 127 -10.49 -9.95 21.85
N LYS A 128 -10.75 -9.38 20.65
CA LYS A 128 -11.70 -8.27 20.41
C LYS A 128 -11.31 -6.99 21.19
N GLU A 129 -10.02 -6.79 21.41
CA GLU A 129 -9.45 -5.65 22.14
C GLU A 129 -9.01 -4.57 21.12
N PHE A 130 -9.96 -4.12 20.29
CA PHE A 130 -9.66 -3.18 19.19
C PHE A 130 -9.12 -1.83 19.69
N GLU A 131 -9.42 -1.44 20.92
CA GLU A 131 -8.90 -0.25 21.58
C GLU A 131 -7.39 -0.31 21.85
N LYS A 132 -6.74 -1.46 21.74
CA LYS A 132 -5.27 -1.60 21.79
C LYS A 132 -4.61 -1.24 20.47
N LEU A 133 -5.37 -1.22 19.38
CA LEU A 133 -4.89 -0.75 18.09
C LEU A 133 -4.87 0.78 18.07
N PRO A 134 -4.00 1.42 17.25
CA PRO A 134 -4.00 2.87 17.10
C PRO A 134 -5.35 3.43 16.66
N ASP A 135 -5.66 4.67 17.06
CA ASP A 135 -6.93 5.34 16.79
C ASP A 135 -7.30 5.35 15.29
N TYR A 136 -6.30 5.52 14.40
CA TYR A 136 -6.51 5.50 12.96
C TYR A 136 -6.92 4.13 12.39
N MET A 137 -6.82 3.05 13.20
CA MET A 137 -7.09 1.68 12.79
C MET A 137 -8.23 1.04 13.61
N ALA A 138 -8.35 1.38 14.89
CA ALA A 138 -9.22 0.71 15.85
C ALA A 138 -10.70 0.69 15.43
N GLY A 139 -11.22 1.81 14.94
CA GLY A 139 -12.60 1.93 14.46
C GLY A 139 -12.89 1.02 13.28
N ALA A 140 -12.05 1.11 12.26
CA ALA A 140 -12.17 0.28 11.05
C ALA A 140 -12.00 -1.22 11.36
N ALA A 141 -11.08 -1.57 12.26
CA ALA A 141 -10.88 -2.96 12.69
C ALA A 141 -12.14 -3.56 13.30
N ARG A 142 -12.80 -2.84 14.21
CA ARG A 142 -14.03 -3.28 14.86
C ARG A 142 -15.16 -3.42 13.85
N GLU A 143 -15.39 -2.39 13.05
CA GLU A 143 -16.50 -2.36 12.09
C GLU A 143 -16.35 -3.44 11.01
N ALA A 144 -15.14 -3.61 10.44
CA ALA A 144 -14.87 -4.63 9.44
C ALA A 144 -15.01 -6.06 10.01
N TYR A 145 -14.55 -6.28 11.26
CA TYR A 145 -14.70 -7.56 11.94
C TYR A 145 -16.18 -7.91 12.17
N GLU A 146 -16.96 -6.99 12.72
CA GLU A 146 -18.40 -7.17 12.97
C GLU A 146 -19.16 -7.39 11.66
N THR A 147 -18.87 -6.59 10.63
CA THR A 147 -19.47 -6.73 9.30
C THR A 147 -19.19 -8.11 8.71
N LEU A 148 -17.93 -8.58 8.77
CA LEU A 148 -17.58 -9.90 8.26
C LEU A 148 -18.30 -11.03 8.98
N LEU A 149 -18.44 -10.93 10.32
CA LEU A 149 -19.17 -11.95 11.09
C LEU A 149 -20.67 -11.98 10.76
N HIS A 150 -21.29 -10.82 10.53
CA HIS A 150 -22.72 -10.73 10.25
C HIS A 150 -23.08 -11.06 8.81
N THR A 151 -22.28 -10.60 7.87
CA THR A 151 -22.60 -10.72 6.42
C THR A 151 -21.94 -11.90 5.75
N GLN A 152 -20.83 -12.39 6.31
CA GLN A 152 -19.90 -13.33 5.67
C GLN A 152 -19.35 -12.84 4.33
N ASP A 153 -19.46 -11.54 4.06
CA ASP A 153 -18.96 -10.87 2.84
C ASP A 153 -17.50 -10.43 3.03
N GLY A 154 -16.58 -11.29 2.57
CA GLY A 154 -15.14 -10.99 2.61
C GLY A 154 -14.75 -9.79 1.73
N GLN A 155 -15.49 -9.52 0.65
CA GLN A 155 -15.21 -8.37 -0.22
C GLN A 155 -15.60 -7.06 0.46
N LEU A 156 -16.73 -7.04 1.16
CA LEU A 156 -17.15 -5.86 1.93
C LEU A 156 -16.13 -5.56 3.04
N CYS A 157 -15.69 -6.57 3.76
CA CYS A 157 -14.61 -6.43 4.76
C CYS A 157 -13.33 -5.85 4.13
N ASP A 158 -12.91 -6.33 2.95
CA ASP A 158 -11.72 -5.84 2.27
C ASP A 158 -11.82 -4.35 1.92
N ILE A 159 -12.92 -3.92 1.30
CA ILE A 159 -13.08 -2.51 0.89
C ILE A 159 -13.14 -1.56 2.10
N MET A 160 -13.72 -1.99 3.23
CA MET A 160 -13.75 -1.17 4.44
C MET A 160 -12.34 -0.94 4.98
N ILE A 161 -11.52 -1.98 5.03
CA ILE A 161 -10.15 -1.89 5.54
C ILE A 161 -9.26 -1.13 4.56
N ASP A 162 -9.39 -1.39 3.24
CA ASP A 162 -8.62 -0.71 2.21
C ASP A 162 -8.94 0.79 2.16
N ARG A 163 -10.22 1.17 2.30
CA ARG A 163 -10.63 2.57 2.44
C ARG A 163 -10.02 3.22 3.69
N ALA A 164 -10.08 2.55 4.83
CA ALA A 164 -9.51 3.06 6.07
C ALA A 164 -7.98 3.25 5.95
N ALA A 165 -7.29 2.38 5.21
CA ALA A 165 -5.88 2.55 4.88
C ALA A 165 -5.62 3.82 4.07
N LEU A 166 -6.44 4.09 3.04
CA LEU A 166 -6.34 5.30 2.22
C LEU A 166 -6.63 6.56 3.05
N GLU A 167 -7.65 6.53 3.90
CA GLU A 167 -7.97 7.63 4.81
C GLU A 167 -6.82 7.91 5.79
N ALA A 168 -6.19 6.86 6.35
CA ALA A 168 -5.02 6.99 7.21
C ALA A 168 -3.82 7.61 6.47
N VAL A 169 -3.52 7.14 5.25
CA VAL A 169 -2.48 7.72 4.39
C VAL A 169 -2.75 9.19 4.11
N TYR A 170 -3.99 9.53 3.74
CA TYR A 170 -4.38 10.91 3.47
C TYR A 170 -4.19 11.82 4.69
N GLN A 171 -4.64 11.39 5.86
CA GLN A 171 -4.51 12.16 7.11
C GLN A 171 -3.03 12.31 7.53
N ALA A 172 -2.22 11.28 7.41
CA ALA A 172 -0.79 11.36 7.68
C ALA A 172 -0.11 12.37 6.74
N GLY A 173 -0.42 12.32 5.44
CA GLY A 173 0.09 13.29 4.47
C GLY A 173 -0.38 14.71 4.76
N LYS A 174 -1.67 14.90 5.08
CA LYS A 174 -2.23 16.22 5.40
C LYS A 174 -1.56 16.87 6.61
N ASN A 175 -1.13 16.06 7.58
CA ASN A 175 -0.45 16.52 8.79
C ASN A 175 1.08 16.65 8.60
N ALA A 176 1.63 16.20 7.46
CA ALA A 176 3.06 16.26 7.20
C ALA A 176 3.54 17.72 6.99
N GLU A 177 4.75 18.01 7.45
CA GLU A 177 5.39 19.32 7.24
C GLU A 177 5.88 19.49 5.80
N ASP A 178 6.27 18.39 5.14
CA ASP A 178 6.86 18.38 3.81
C ASP A 178 5.80 18.30 2.70
N ASP A 179 5.92 19.18 1.70
CA ASP A 179 5.05 19.21 0.52
C ASP A 179 5.09 17.88 -0.25
N ILE A 180 6.26 17.27 -0.38
CA ILE A 180 6.44 15.99 -1.10
C ILE A 180 5.60 14.88 -0.45
N ILE A 181 5.57 14.83 0.88
CA ILE A 181 4.77 13.82 1.60
C ILE A 181 3.27 14.09 1.43
N ARG A 182 2.86 15.38 1.48
CA ARG A 182 1.47 15.77 1.21
C ARG A 182 1.02 15.39 -0.19
N GLU A 183 1.84 15.71 -1.20
CA GLU A 183 1.55 15.39 -2.60
C GLU A 183 1.55 13.88 -2.86
N TYR A 184 2.45 13.14 -2.23
CA TYR A 184 2.48 11.68 -2.31
C TYR A 184 1.20 11.06 -1.75
N ALA A 185 0.76 11.46 -0.56
CA ALA A 185 -0.46 10.96 0.06
C ALA A 185 -1.70 11.29 -0.79
N GLU A 186 -1.81 12.55 -1.23
CA GLU A 186 -2.88 13.01 -2.10
C GLU A 186 -2.96 12.20 -3.39
N SER A 187 -1.83 12.05 -4.09
CA SER A 187 -1.79 11.29 -5.34
C SER A 187 -2.03 9.80 -5.14
N THR A 188 -1.59 9.23 -4.01
CA THR A 188 -1.82 7.82 -3.68
C THR A 188 -3.31 7.53 -3.56
N VAL A 189 -4.05 8.36 -2.81
CA VAL A 189 -5.49 8.20 -2.64
C VAL A 189 -6.22 8.42 -3.96
N ALA A 190 -5.93 9.52 -4.65
CA ALA A 190 -6.59 9.83 -5.92
C ALA A 190 -6.39 8.73 -6.98
N VAL A 191 -5.17 8.20 -7.11
CA VAL A 191 -4.88 7.10 -8.05
C VAL A 191 -5.59 5.81 -7.63
N ALA A 192 -5.70 5.52 -6.32
CA ALA A 192 -6.48 4.39 -5.83
C ALA A 192 -7.95 4.53 -6.20
N ASP A 193 -8.56 5.71 -6.01
CA ASP A 193 -9.95 5.98 -6.34
C ASP A 193 -10.22 5.87 -7.85
N ILE A 194 -9.31 6.38 -8.69
CA ILE A 194 -9.39 6.19 -10.15
C ILE A 194 -9.39 4.69 -10.50
N LYS A 195 -8.49 3.91 -9.89
CA LYS A 195 -8.43 2.46 -10.10
C LYS A 195 -9.71 1.76 -9.63
N ILE A 196 -10.27 2.17 -8.50
CA ILE A 196 -11.55 1.67 -7.99
C ILE A 196 -12.68 1.98 -8.99
N ALA A 197 -12.74 3.22 -9.49
CA ALA A 197 -13.74 3.62 -10.50
C ALA A 197 -13.68 2.74 -11.76
N VAL A 198 -12.49 2.59 -12.34
CA VAL A 198 -12.27 1.79 -13.56
C VAL A 198 -12.61 0.32 -13.33
N ARG A 199 -12.15 -0.26 -12.23
CA ARG A 199 -12.44 -1.67 -11.89
C ARG A 199 -13.92 -1.90 -11.61
N SER A 200 -14.55 -0.97 -10.89
CA SER A 200 -15.98 -1.02 -10.59
C SER A 200 -16.83 -0.94 -11.84
N GLN A 201 -16.47 -0.08 -12.78
CA GLN A 201 -17.12 0.01 -14.10
C GLN A 201 -17.00 -1.33 -14.84
N LYS A 202 -15.78 -1.90 -14.94
CA LYS A 202 -15.54 -3.19 -15.63
C LYS A 202 -16.28 -4.37 -15.00
N THR A 203 -16.54 -4.32 -13.70
CA THR A 203 -17.20 -5.39 -12.95
C THR A 203 -18.65 -5.09 -12.58
N ALA A 204 -19.22 -4.03 -13.18
CA ALA A 204 -20.60 -3.59 -12.98
C ALA A 204 -20.99 -3.43 -11.49
N LYS A 205 -20.11 -2.84 -10.68
CA LYS A 205 -20.38 -2.56 -9.27
C LYS A 205 -21.35 -1.39 -9.10
N SER A 206 -22.10 -1.41 -8.01
CA SER A 206 -23.07 -0.36 -7.69
C SER A 206 -22.39 0.95 -7.26
N LEU A 207 -23.16 2.05 -7.32
CA LEU A 207 -22.75 3.34 -6.78
C LEU A 207 -22.39 3.25 -5.29
N GLU A 208 -23.18 2.52 -4.52
CA GLU A 208 -22.97 2.32 -3.10
C GLU A 208 -21.65 1.60 -2.82
N PHE A 209 -21.34 0.54 -3.59
CA PHE A 209 -20.07 -0.15 -3.51
C PHE A 209 -18.90 0.82 -3.72
N MET A 210 -18.94 1.64 -4.78
CA MET A 210 -17.87 2.60 -5.09
C MET A 210 -17.69 3.62 -3.97
N LYS A 211 -18.78 4.19 -3.45
CA LYS A 211 -18.75 5.14 -2.33
C LYS A 211 -18.16 4.52 -1.05
N ASN A 212 -18.41 3.24 -0.82
CA ASN A 212 -17.85 2.53 0.33
C ASN A 212 -16.38 2.16 0.16
N ALA A 213 -15.89 2.09 -1.06
CA ALA A 213 -14.51 1.71 -1.39
C ALA A 213 -13.56 2.89 -1.53
N MET A 214 -14.05 4.06 -1.96
CA MET A 214 -13.24 5.26 -2.22
C MET A 214 -13.05 6.09 -0.96
N ALA A 215 -11.93 6.81 -0.89
CA ALA A 215 -11.60 7.73 0.19
C ALA A 215 -11.59 9.19 -0.33
N GLU A 216 -12.03 10.12 0.50
CA GLU A 216 -12.01 11.55 0.16
C GLU A 216 -10.58 12.08 0.05
N CYS A 217 -10.30 12.85 -1.00
CA CYS A 217 -9.06 13.58 -1.19
C CYS A 217 -9.33 14.99 -1.77
N GLY A 218 -8.30 15.84 -1.79
CA GLY A 218 -8.48 17.25 -2.21
C GLY A 218 -8.56 17.45 -3.72
N SER A 219 -8.02 16.52 -4.51
CA SER A 219 -7.83 16.66 -5.95
C SER A 219 -8.91 16.01 -6.81
N LEU A 220 -9.78 15.17 -6.22
CA LEU A 220 -10.90 14.52 -6.88
C LEU A 220 -12.20 14.68 -6.10
N ASP A 221 -13.30 14.82 -6.82
CA ASP A 221 -14.65 14.70 -6.27
C ASP A 221 -15.11 13.25 -6.41
N VAL A 222 -15.17 12.52 -5.30
CA VAL A 222 -15.54 11.10 -5.25
C VAL A 222 -16.93 10.87 -5.83
N ASP A 223 -17.91 11.75 -5.55
CA ASP A 223 -19.27 11.62 -6.06
C ASP A 223 -19.31 11.83 -7.59
N ALA A 224 -18.54 12.77 -8.11
CA ALA A 224 -18.43 12.99 -9.55
C ALA A 224 -17.73 11.83 -10.25
N LEU A 225 -16.65 11.30 -9.66
CA LEU A 225 -15.91 10.14 -10.17
C LEU A 225 -16.80 8.87 -10.19
N CYS A 226 -17.58 8.63 -9.12
CA CYS A 226 -18.53 7.53 -9.07
C CYS A 226 -19.61 7.64 -10.18
N ARG A 227 -20.15 8.85 -10.38
CA ARG A 227 -21.11 9.08 -11.49
C ARG A 227 -20.48 8.84 -12.86
N ALA A 228 -19.24 9.30 -13.05
CA ALA A 228 -18.49 9.05 -14.28
C ALA A 228 -18.29 7.55 -14.52
N ALA A 229 -17.98 6.78 -13.47
CA ALA A 229 -17.80 5.34 -13.56
C ALA A 229 -19.07 4.60 -13.99
N LEU A 230 -20.25 5.06 -13.55
CA LEU A 230 -21.53 4.52 -14.02
C LEU A 230 -21.78 4.81 -15.49
N GLY A 231 -21.24 5.91 -16.03
CA GLY A 231 -21.36 6.29 -17.44
C GLY A 231 -20.43 5.53 -18.38
N GLY A 232 -19.38 4.90 -17.87
CA GLY A 232 -18.41 4.13 -18.66
C GLY A 232 -16.97 4.65 -18.55
N VAL A 233 -16.03 3.91 -19.17
CA VAL A 233 -14.60 4.27 -19.15
C VAL A 233 -14.34 5.61 -19.83
N ASP A 234 -15.03 5.91 -20.93
CA ASP A 234 -14.88 7.18 -21.64
C ASP A 234 -15.32 8.37 -20.77
N THR A 235 -16.41 8.21 -20.00
CA THR A 235 -16.87 9.24 -19.06
C THR A 235 -15.90 9.45 -17.89
N ILE A 236 -15.23 8.38 -17.44
CA ILE A 236 -14.13 8.52 -16.46
C ILE A 236 -12.99 9.34 -17.07
N ALA A 237 -12.59 9.02 -18.31
CA ALA A 237 -11.54 9.75 -19.00
C ALA A 237 -11.89 11.24 -19.19
N GLU A 238 -13.14 11.55 -19.59
CA GLU A 238 -13.62 12.93 -19.71
C GLU A 238 -13.57 13.68 -18.38
N TYR A 239 -13.99 13.04 -17.27
CA TYR A 239 -13.88 13.62 -15.94
C TYR A 239 -12.44 13.95 -15.58
N LEU A 240 -11.50 13.02 -15.85
CA LEU A 240 -10.08 13.18 -15.49
C LEU A 240 -9.39 14.29 -16.31
N GLU A 241 -9.86 14.62 -17.52
CA GLU A 241 -9.29 15.73 -18.33
C GLU A 241 -9.34 17.08 -17.62
N GLY A 242 -10.34 17.28 -16.77
CA GLY A 242 -10.50 18.49 -15.96
C GLY A 242 -9.70 18.51 -14.65
N THR A 243 -8.94 17.47 -14.37
CA THR A 243 -8.20 17.30 -13.11
C THR A 243 -6.67 17.30 -13.32
N ALA A 244 -5.92 17.23 -12.22
CA ALA A 244 -4.48 17.02 -12.25
C ALA A 244 -4.08 15.68 -12.90
N TYR A 245 -5.01 14.72 -13.02
CA TYR A 245 -4.81 13.35 -13.52
C TYR A 245 -5.16 13.18 -15.01
N LYS A 246 -5.09 14.23 -15.80
CA LYS A 246 -5.33 14.18 -17.27
C LYS A 246 -4.45 13.15 -18.02
N GLY A 247 -3.24 12.86 -17.50
CA GLY A 247 -2.40 11.78 -18.05
C GLY A 247 -3.05 10.39 -17.91
N GLY A 248 -3.82 10.17 -16.84
CA GLY A 248 -4.63 8.96 -16.65
C GLY A 248 -5.77 8.84 -17.70
N ALA A 249 -6.37 9.96 -18.10
CA ALA A 249 -7.36 9.97 -19.17
C ALA A 249 -6.80 9.45 -20.50
N GLN A 250 -5.59 9.90 -20.85
CA GLN A 250 -4.92 9.41 -22.05
C GLN A 250 -4.61 7.92 -21.97
N ALA A 251 -4.04 7.48 -20.84
CA ALA A 251 -3.71 6.05 -20.63
C ALA A 251 -4.96 5.16 -20.69
N LEU A 252 -6.11 5.61 -20.16
CA LEU A 252 -7.39 4.89 -20.25
C LEU A 252 -7.90 4.72 -21.68
N ARG A 253 -7.68 5.72 -22.54
CA ARG A 253 -8.08 5.66 -23.97
C ARG A 253 -7.16 4.77 -24.79
N GLU A 254 -5.87 4.77 -24.48
CA GLU A 254 -4.88 3.95 -25.21
C GLU A 254 -4.97 2.48 -24.83
N SER A 255 -5.22 2.19 -23.57
CA SER A 255 -5.37 0.83 -23.06
C SER A 255 -6.15 0.78 -21.75
N ALA A 256 -7.43 0.45 -21.85
CA ALA A 256 -8.26 0.19 -20.67
C ALA A 256 -7.74 -1.00 -19.80
N SER A 257 -6.77 -1.77 -20.27
CA SER A 257 -6.12 -2.84 -19.52
C SER A 257 -4.89 -2.38 -18.74
N ALA A 258 -4.43 -1.14 -18.94
CA ALA A 258 -3.29 -0.57 -18.22
C ALA A 258 -3.59 -0.12 -16.78
N PHE A 259 -4.86 -0.21 -16.35
CA PHE A 259 -5.33 0.16 -15.02
C PHE A 259 -5.78 -1.04 -14.20
#